data_0ec26a722a33772cde0e3e2356e99d04
#
_entry.id   0ec26a722a33772cde0e3e2356e99d04
#
_cell.length_a   1.000
_cell.length_b   1.000
_cell.length_c   1.000
_cell.angle_alpha   90.00
_cell.angle_beta   90.00
_cell.angle_gamma   90.00
#
_symmetry.space_group_name_H-M   'P 1'
#
loop_
_entity.id
_entity.type
_entity.pdbx_description
1 polymer ?
#
loop_
_entity_poly.entity_id
_entity_poly.type
_entity_poly.pdbx_seq_one_letter_code
_entity_poly.pdbx_strand_id
1 'polypeptide(L)'
;FYNEIALTFTKLVGGQRDGKSFEKELNLYGVTDQNKYAEFAVRLIGRIVFCWFLKEKKSENGISLIPESMLALDSVKTSRNYYHDTLEPLFFELLNTNQPRRKGKFAREEIYTQIPYLNGGLFSPHADDHYKFAPELQTGQYGLVTIPNGWFEHFYEILGQYNFTVDENTSYDIELSIDPEMLGRIFENLLAEINPETGENAKKSTGSFYTPRDIVDYMVDSSILEHLKAKTGIDEAKLRALISYGKEDDELATFSMPEKKALINALYTVTVLDPA
;
A
#
# COMPACT_ATOMS: atom_id res chain seq x y z
N PHE A 1 10.15 -12.64 4.08
CA PHE A 1 8.89 -11.95 3.76
C PHE A 1 8.34 -12.32 2.39
N TYR A 2 9.11 -12.10 1.27
CA TYR A 2 8.60 -12.43 -0.08
C TYR A 2 8.10 -13.86 -0.21
N ASN A 3 8.88 -14.85 0.24
CA ASN A 3 8.50 -16.26 0.15
C ASN A 3 7.21 -16.58 0.92
N GLU A 4 6.98 -15.94 2.04
CA GLU A 4 5.78 -16.10 2.85
C GLU A 4 4.56 -15.46 2.18
N ILE A 5 4.71 -14.26 1.62
CA ILE A 5 3.65 -13.61 0.82
C ILE A 5 3.31 -14.46 -0.41
N ALA A 6 4.31 -14.97 -1.12
CA ALA A 6 4.11 -15.82 -2.28
C ALA A 6 3.44 -17.16 -1.92
N LEU A 7 3.77 -17.75 -0.76
CA LEU A 7 3.08 -18.92 -0.23
C LEU A 7 1.62 -18.60 0.12
N THR A 8 1.37 -17.46 0.76
CA THR A 8 0.03 -17.00 1.11
C THR A 8 -0.82 -16.74 -0.14
N PHE A 9 -0.23 -16.18 -1.19
CA PHE A 9 -0.85 -16.08 -2.52
C PHE A 9 -1.19 -17.44 -3.08
N THR A 10 -0.24 -18.40 -3.06
CA THR A 10 -0.48 -19.76 -3.58
C THR A 10 -1.62 -20.48 -2.84
N LYS A 11 -1.77 -20.29 -1.53
CA LYS A 11 -2.92 -20.81 -0.77
C LYS A 11 -4.25 -20.23 -1.26
N LEU A 12 -4.30 -18.94 -1.60
CA LEU A 12 -5.52 -18.32 -2.12
C LEU A 12 -5.93 -18.91 -3.47
N VAL A 13 -5.01 -18.98 -4.41
CA VAL A 13 -5.34 -19.32 -5.81
C VAL A 13 -5.18 -20.79 -6.13
N GLY A 14 -4.58 -21.57 -5.23
CA GLY A 14 -4.19 -22.96 -5.47
C GLY A 14 -2.92 -23.09 -6.29
N GLY A 15 -2.39 -24.29 -6.40
CA GLY A 15 -1.22 -24.58 -7.21
C GLY A 15 -0.11 -25.32 -6.46
N GLN A 16 1.08 -25.34 -7.05
CA GLN A 16 2.25 -26.00 -6.47
C GLN A 16 3.30 -24.97 -6.10
N ARG A 17 3.90 -25.12 -4.89
CA ARG A 17 5.05 -24.33 -4.44
C ARG A 17 5.93 -25.21 -3.54
N ASP A 18 7.25 -25.16 -3.76
CA ASP A 18 8.25 -25.91 -2.97
C ASP A 18 7.95 -27.41 -2.87
N GLY A 19 7.46 -28.00 -3.97
CA GLY A 19 7.12 -29.42 -4.05
C GLY A 19 5.83 -29.83 -3.32
N LYS A 20 5.08 -28.85 -2.79
CA LYS A 20 3.77 -29.06 -2.13
C LYS A 20 2.64 -28.55 -3.00
N SER A 21 1.52 -29.28 -2.99
CA SER A 21 0.28 -28.86 -3.66
C SER A 21 -0.65 -28.20 -2.65
N PHE A 22 -1.26 -27.09 -3.03
CA PHE A 22 -2.22 -26.33 -2.24
C PHE A 22 -3.57 -26.29 -2.95
N GLU A 23 -4.62 -26.60 -2.21
CA GLU A 23 -5.99 -26.40 -2.67
C GLU A 23 -6.33 -24.90 -2.63
N LYS A 24 -7.17 -24.48 -3.56
CA LYS A 24 -7.61 -23.09 -3.65
C LYS A 24 -8.56 -22.74 -2.51
N GLU A 25 -8.22 -21.74 -1.71
CA GLU A 25 -9.06 -21.24 -0.61
C GLU A 25 -10.01 -20.10 -1.06
N LEU A 26 -9.63 -19.32 -2.06
CA LEU A 26 -10.46 -18.26 -2.64
C LEU A 26 -11.55 -18.85 -3.54
N ASN A 27 -12.78 -18.40 -3.33
CA ASN A 27 -13.88 -18.70 -4.24
C ASN A 27 -14.48 -17.39 -4.78
N LEU A 28 -14.48 -17.25 -6.11
CA LEU A 28 -15.15 -16.18 -6.85
C LEU A 28 -16.35 -16.82 -7.57
N TYR A 29 -17.55 -16.55 -7.07
CA TYR A 29 -18.75 -17.18 -7.62
C TYR A 29 -18.95 -16.88 -9.11
N GLY A 30 -19.19 -17.92 -9.91
CA GLY A 30 -19.39 -17.79 -11.35
C GLY A 30 -18.14 -17.51 -12.18
N VAL A 31 -16.96 -17.42 -11.55
CA VAL A 31 -15.69 -17.21 -12.24
C VAL A 31 -14.97 -18.55 -12.42
N THR A 32 -14.59 -18.86 -13.65
CA THR A 32 -13.82 -20.08 -14.00
C THR A 32 -12.40 -19.78 -14.45
N ASP A 33 -12.12 -18.53 -14.82
CA ASP A 33 -10.82 -18.10 -15.31
C ASP A 33 -9.82 -17.97 -14.16
N GLN A 34 -8.76 -18.77 -14.20
CA GLN A 34 -7.72 -18.80 -13.16
C GLN A 34 -6.94 -17.47 -13.09
N ASN A 35 -6.79 -16.75 -14.19
CA ASN A 35 -6.13 -15.45 -14.19
C ASN A 35 -6.89 -14.43 -13.34
N LYS A 36 -8.22 -14.45 -13.37
CA LYS A 36 -9.05 -13.57 -12.53
C LYS A 36 -8.90 -13.85 -11.04
N TYR A 37 -8.71 -15.11 -10.65
CA TYR A 37 -8.39 -15.47 -9.27
C TYR A 37 -7.04 -14.87 -8.85
N ALA A 38 -6.04 -14.98 -9.71
CA ALA A 38 -4.71 -14.46 -9.45
C ALA A 38 -4.71 -12.92 -9.38
N GLU A 39 -5.38 -12.24 -10.31
CA GLU A 39 -5.54 -10.79 -10.31
C GLU A 39 -6.24 -10.27 -9.05
N PHE A 40 -7.34 -10.95 -8.65
CA PHE A 40 -8.03 -10.62 -7.42
C PHE A 40 -7.13 -10.79 -6.19
N ALA A 41 -6.42 -11.93 -6.11
CA ALA A 41 -5.53 -12.24 -4.98
C ALA A 41 -4.40 -11.22 -4.84
N VAL A 42 -3.78 -10.79 -5.94
CA VAL A 42 -2.74 -9.74 -5.92
C VAL A 42 -3.32 -8.41 -5.44
N ARG A 43 -4.49 -7.99 -5.96
CA ARG A 43 -5.15 -6.77 -5.49
C ARG A 43 -5.50 -6.84 -4.02
N LEU A 44 -6.03 -7.98 -3.54
CA LEU A 44 -6.38 -8.17 -2.14
C LEU A 44 -5.15 -8.07 -1.23
N ILE A 45 -4.09 -8.82 -1.54
CA ILE A 45 -2.83 -8.79 -0.79
C ILE A 45 -2.27 -7.36 -0.78
N GLY A 46 -2.25 -6.68 -1.94
CA GLY A 46 -1.79 -5.31 -2.06
C GLY A 46 -2.55 -4.34 -1.18
N ARG A 47 -3.87 -4.42 -1.20
CA ARG A 47 -4.73 -3.58 -0.35
C ARG A 47 -4.50 -3.83 1.13
N ILE A 48 -4.40 -5.09 1.56
CA ILE A 48 -4.17 -5.43 2.96
C ILE A 48 -2.80 -4.93 3.42
N VAL A 49 -1.75 -5.20 2.67
CA VAL A 49 -0.39 -4.77 3.03
C VAL A 49 -0.30 -3.25 3.11
N PHE A 50 -0.92 -2.53 2.16
CA PHE A 50 -0.98 -1.07 2.21
C PHE A 50 -1.78 -0.57 3.44
N CYS A 51 -2.91 -1.20 3.76
CA CYS A 51 -3.66 -0.90 4.98
C CYS A 51 -2.85 -1.19 6.24
N TRP A 52 -2.01 -2.23 6.23
CA TRP A 52 -1.11 -2.55 7.33
C TRP A 52 -0.10 -1.43 7.56
N PHE A 53 0.50 -0.88 6.50
CA PHE A 53 1.32 0.34 6.60
C PHE A 53 0.58 1.50 7.23
N LEU A 54 -0.65 1.76 6.79
CA LEU A 54 -1.45 2.85 7.36
C LEU A 54 -1.82 2.62 8.83
N LYS A 55 -1.98 1.37 9.24
CA LYS A 55 -2.19 0.99 10.64
C LYS A 55 -0.95 1.31 11.50
N GLU A 56 0.24 0.96 11.01
CA GLU A 56 1.50 1.23 11.71
C GLU A 56 1.88 2.72 11.68
N LYS A 57 1.40 3.48 10.69
CA LYS A 57 1.61 4.92 10.60
C LYS A 57 0.75 5.66 11.61
N LYS A 58 1.41 6.35 12.54
CA LYS A 58 0.72 7.18 13.55
C LYS A 58 0.74 8.66 13.14
N SER A 59 -0.36 9.36 13.44
CA SER A 59 -0.45 10.80 13.34
C SER A 59 0.46 11.47 14.41
N GLU A 60 0.63 12.78 14.34
CA GLU A 60 1.37 13.55 15.37
C GLU A 60 0.83 13.33 16.79
N ASN A 61 -0.44 12.98 16.92
CA ASN A 61 -1.10 12.66 18.19
C ASN A 61 -0.98 11.18 18.60
N GLY A 62 -0.17 10.39 17.90
CA GLY A 62 0.03 8.96 18.17
C GLY A 62 -1.13 8.05 17.78
N ILE A 63 -2.09 8.55 16.98
CA ILE A 63 -3.27 7.80 16.53
C ILE A 63 -2.98 7.15 15.18
N SER A 64 -3.22 5.84 15.06
CA SER A 64 -3.09 5.11 13.79
C SER A 64 -4.09 5.59 12.75
N LEU A 65 -3.67 5.71 11.48
CA LEU A 65 -4.54 6.17 10.38
C LEU A 65 -5.67 5.17 10.08
N ILE A 66 -5.45 3.89 10.33
CA ILE A 66 -6.49 2.85 10.35
C ILE A 66 -6.54 2.31 11.78
N PRO A 67 -7.73 2.19 12.38
CA PRO A 67 -7.88 1.62 13.71
C PRO A 67 -7.27 0.22 13.79
N GLU A 68 -6.42 0.00 14.80
CA GLU A 68 -5.74 -1.30 14.99
C GLU A 68 -6.74 -2.45 15.07
N SER A 69 -7.92 -2.20 15.68
CA SER A 69 -8.99 -3.18 15.79
C SER A 69 -9.53 -3.69 14.45
N MET A 70 -9.42 -2.91 13.37
CA MET A 70 -9.90 -3.36 12.04
C MET A 70 -8.99 -4.41 11.41
N LEU A 71 -7.68 -4.39 11.73
CA LEU A 71 -6.67 -5.31 11.19
C LEU A 71 -6.02 -6.13 12.31
N ALA A 72 -6.81 -6.58 13.25
CA ALA A 72 -6.39 -7.41 14.38
C ALA A 72 -6.85 -8.86 14.24
N LEU A 73 -6.08 -9.80 14.78
CA LEU A 73 -6.44 -11.22 14.81
C LEU A 73 -7.79 -11.46 15.52
N ASP A 74 -8.08 -10.72 16.60
CA ASP A 74 -9.33 -10.86 17.31
C ASP A 74 -10.55 -10.49 16.46
N SER A 75 -10.41 -9.47 15.60
CA SER A 75 -11.48 -9.08 14.67
C SER A 75 -11.73 -10.15 13.61
N VAL A 76 -10.67 -10.80 13.13
CA VAL A 76 -10.79 -11.93 12.21
C VAL A 76 -11.53 -13.08 12.87
N LYS A 77 -11.13 -13.46 14.10
CA LYS A 77 -11.70 -14.60 14.87
C LYS A 77 -13.16 -14.40 15.27
N THR A 78 -13.54 -13.16 15.55
CA THR A 78 -14.91 -12.82 15.99
C THR A 78 -15.89 -12.57 14.84
N SER A 79 -15.40 -12.26 13.64
CA SER A 79 -16.22 -12.04 12.45
C SER A 79 -16.72 -13.38 11.87
N ARG A 80 -17.93 -13.35 11.29
CA ARG A 80 -18.44 -14.51 10.53
C ARG A 80 -17.84 -14.55 9.12
N ASN A 81 -17.64 -13.41 8.54
CA ASN A 81 -17.04 -13.25 7.21
C ASN A 81 -16.20 -11.98 7.21
N TYR A 82 -14.95 -12.11 7.63
CA TYR A 82 -14.07 -10.97 7.87
C TYR A 82 -13.86 -10.12 6.62
N TYR A 83 -13.79 -10.71 5.43
CA TYR A 83 -13.67 -9.95 4.19
C TYR A 83 -14.86 -9.00 4.01
N HIS A 84 -16.10 -9.48 4.09
CA HIS A 84 -17.30 -8.67 3.88
C HIS A 84 -17.65 -7.76 5.07
N ASP A 85 -17.38 -8.22 6.29
CA ASP A 85 -17.75 -7.48 7.50
C ASP A 85 -16.79 -6.30 7.77
N THR A 86 -15.51 -6.44 7.35
CA THR A 86 -14.45 -5.50 7.74
C THR A 86 -13.66 -4.96 6.55
N LEU A 87 -13.08 -5.83 5.71
CA LEU A 87 -12.15 -5.38 4.66
C LEU A 87 -12.86 -4.70 3.48
N GLU A 88 -13.96 -5.25 3.01
CA GLU A 88 -14.74 -4.66 1.92
C GLU A 88 -15.24 -3.25 2.28
N PRO A 89 -15.87 -3.02 3.45
CA PRO A 89 -16.18 -1.67 3.91
C PRO A 89 -14.96 -0.77 4.08
N LEU A 90 -13.86 -1.28 4.61
CA LEU A 90 -12.62 -0.50 4.76
C LEU A 90 -12.14 0.00 3.41
N PHE A 91 -12.07 -0.88 2.41
CA PHE A 91 -11.56 -0.52 1.08
C PHE A 91 -12.49 0.44 0.34
N PHE A 92 -13.78 0.16 0.30
CA PHE A 92 -14.71 0.83 -0.63
C PHE A 92 -15.55 1.91 0.03
N GLU A 93 -15.99 1.71 1.29
CA GLU A 93 -16.84 2.67 1.98
C GLU A 93 -16.05 3.70 2.79
N LEU A 94 -14.80 3.40 3.15
CA LEU A 94 -13.95 4.28 3.94
C LEU A 94 -12.82 4.86 3.11
N LEU A 95 -11.86 4.03 2.65
CA LEU A 95 -10.67 4.52 1.94
C LEU A 95 -10.99 5.10 0.57
N ASN A 96 -11.97 4.55 -0.16
CA ASN A 96 -12.38 5.03 -1.48
C ASN A 96 -13.57 6.01 -1.45
N THR A 97 -14.10 6.33 -0.28
CA THR A 97 -15.25 7.23 -0.16
C THR A 97 -14.91 8.46 0.67
N ASN A 98 -15.01 9.65 0.05
CA ASN A 98 -14.76 10.93 0.72
C ASN A 98 -15.72 11.10 1.91
N GLN A 99 -15.21 11.60 3.05
CA GLN A 99 -15.94 11.71 4.31
C GLN A 99 -17.36 12.28 4.17
N PRO A 100 -17.63 13.37 3.44
CA PRO A 100 -18.98 13.90 3.28
C PRO A 100 -19.96 12.97 2.56
N ARG A 101 -19.45 11.95 1.85
CA ARG A 101 -20.26 10.98 1.12
C ARG A 101 -20.47 9.67 1.86
N ARG A 102 -19.76 9.46 2.97
CA ARG A 102 -19.92 8.26 3.81
C ARG A 102 -21.33 8.20 4.40
N LYS A 103 -21.84 6.99 4.63
CA LYS A 103 -23.21 6.76 5.09
C LYS A 103 -23.25 5.88 6.35
N GLY A 104 -24.39 5.93 7.05
CA GLY A 104 -24.66 5.06 8.19
C GLY A 104 -23.62 5.21 9.31
N LYS A 105 -23.11 4.10 9.84
CA LYS A 105 -22.10 4.07 10.90
C LYS A 105 -20.79 4.73 10.48
N PHE A 106 -20.41 4.62 9.22
CA PHE A 106 -19.15 5.17 8.68
C PHE A 106 -19.12 6.71 8.65
N ALA A 107 -20.28 7.37 8.68
CA ALA A 107 -20.40 8.81 8.78
C ALA A 107 -20.51 9.34 10.21
N ARG A 108 -20.87 8.49 11.18
CA ARG A 108 -21.26 8.94 12.54
C ARG A 108 -20.28 8.51 13.63
N GLU A 109 -19.70 7.33 13.51
CA GLU A 109 -18.81 6.80 14.55
C GLU A 109 -17.40 7.40 14.40
N GLU A 110 -16.88 7.97 15.48
CA GLU A 110 -15.60 8.67 15.51
C GLU A 110 -14.45 7.82 15.00
N ILE A 111 -14.47 6.53 15.30
CA ILE A 111 -13.44 5.57 14.85
C ILE A 111 -13.29 5.54 13.32
N TYR A 112 -14.35 5.80 12.56
CA TYR A 112 -14.30 5.81 11.11
C TYR A 112 -14.02 7.20 10.52
N THR A 113 -14.28 8.27 11.26
CA THR A 113 -14.07 9.65 10.77
C THR A 113 -12.58 10.00 10.64
N GLN A 114 -11.72 9.32 11.38
CA GLN A 114 -10.26 9.53 11.29
C GLN A 114 -9.64 8.83 10.09
N ILE A 115 -10.29 7.81 9.51
CA ILE A 115 -9.75 7.08 8.37
C ILE A 115 -9.67 8.01 7.16
N PRO A 116 -8.50 8.17 6.52
CA PRO A 116 -8.32 9.07 5.40
C PRO A 116 -9.14 8.62 4.18
N TYR A 117 -9.45 9.57 3.30
CA TYR A 117 -9.87 9.29 1.93
C TYR A 117 -8.63 9.20 1.04
N LEU A 118 -8.45 8.08 0.38
CA LEU A 118 -7.35 7.85 -0.54
C LEU A 118 -7.88 7.88 -1.97
N ASN A 119 -7.64 9.00 -2.64
CA ASN A 119 -8.04 9.19 -4.04
C ASN A 119 -7.03 8.52 -4.98
N GLY A 120 -6.99 7.18 -4.95
CA GLY A 120 -6.05 6.40 -5.75
C GLY A 120 -6.68 5.13 -6.33
N GLY A 121 -6.14 4.64 -7.46
CA GLY A 121 -6.65 3.45 -8.16
C GLY A 121 -6.67 2.17 -7.30
N LEU A 122 -5.81 2.06 -6.28
CA LEU A 122 -5.69 0.86 -5.46
C LEU A 122 -7.01 0.44 -4.78
N PHE A 123 -7.78 1.41 -4.27
CA PHE A 123 -9.06 1.15 -3.60
C PHE A 123 -10.29 1.42 -4.47
N SER A 124 -10.10 1.78 -5.73
CA SER A 124 -11.23 1.87 -6.66
C SER A 124 -11.80 0.46 -6.92
N PRO A 125 -13.14 0.28 -6.83
CA PRO A 125 -13.73 -1.02 -7.07
C PRO A 125 -13.62 -1.38 -8.56
N HIS A 126 -13.11 -2.57 -8.84
CA HIS A 126 -13.10 -3.18 -10.16
C HIS A 126 -14.34 -4.06 -10.33
N ALA A 127 -14.74 -4.33 -11.57
CA ALA A 127 -15.85 -5.23 -11.86
C ALA A 127 -15.61 -6.63 -11.27
N ASP A 128 -14.34 -7.07 -11.25
CA ASP A 128 -13.91 -8.36 -10.72
C ASP A 128 -13.67 -8.37 -9.20
N ASP A 129 -13.87 -7.27 -8.50
CA ASP A 129 -13.78 -7.23 -7.02
C ASP A 129 -15.04 -7.81 -6.37
N HIS A 130 -16.13 -7.98 -7.12
CA HIS A 130 -17.38 -8.56 -6.64
C HIS A 130 -17.91 -7.93 -5.35
N TYR A 131 -17.70 -6.65 -5.23
CA TYR A 131 -17.98 -5.88 -4.02
C TYR A 131 -19.47 -5.59 -3.82
N LYS A 132 -20.27 -5.59 -4.88
CA LYS A 132 -21.70 -5.33 -4.77
C LYS A 132 -22.46 -6.64 -4.61
N PHE A 133 -23.42 -6.62 -3.68
CA PHE A 133 -24.43 -7.67 -3.55
C PHE A 133 -25.07 -7.92 -4.94
N ALA A 134 -24.92 -9.14 -5.47
CA ALA A 134 -25.61 -9.52 -6.69
C ALA A 134 -27.07 -9.83 -6.35
N PRO A 135 -28.05 -9.05 -6.87
CA PRO A 135 -29.46 -9.28 -6.60
C PRO A 135 -29.95 -10.68 -7.02
N GLU A 136 -29.19 -11.32 -7.90
CA GLU A 136 -29.48 -12.66 -8.43
C GLU A 136 -29.22 -13.78 -7.43
N LEU A 137 -28.42 -13.52 -6.39
CA LEU A 137 -28.19 -14.46 -5.29
C LEU A 137 -29.22 -14.24 -4.19
N GLN A 138 -30.45 -14.73 -4.40
CA GLN A 138 -31.59 -14.57 -3.48
C GLN A 138 -31.44 -15.25 -2.10
N THR A 139 -30.25 -15.67 -1.71
CA THR A 139 -30.03 -16.55 -0.57
C THR A 139 -29.46 -15.87 0.68
N GLY A 140 -29.34 -14.55 0.73
CA GLY A 140 -28.73 -13.86 1.89
C GLY A 140 -27.26 -14.22 2.10
N GLN A 141 -26.63 -14.86 1.14
CA GLN A 141 -25.20 -15.11 1.14
C GLN A 141 -24.48 -13.83 0.76
N TYR A 142 -23.62 -13.38 1.63
CA TYR A 142 -22.75 -12.25 1.43
C TYR A 142 -21.83 -12.51 0.25
N GLY A 143 -21.95 -11.66 -0.76
CA GLY A 143 -20.97 -11.44 -1.80
C GLY A 143 -20.58 -12.64 -2.66
N LEU A 144 -20.07 -12.30 -3.81
CA LEU A 144 -19.55 -13.25 -4.81
C LEU A 144 -18.15 -13.76 -4.44
N VAL A 145 -17.57 -13.29 -3.32
CA VAL A 145 -16.24 -13.64 -2.86
C VAL A 145 -16.35 -14.40 -1.54
N THR A 146 -15.67 -15.53 -1.46
CA THR A 146 -15.52 -16.27 -0.19
C THR A 146 -14.04 -16.54 0.05
N ILE A 147 -13.57 -16.14 1.23
CA ILE A 147 -12.22 -16.38 1.72
C ILE A 147 -12.34 -16.85 3.17
N PRO A 148 -11.76 -18.00 3.55
CA PRO A 148 -11.78 -18.46 4.93
C PRO A 148 -11.10 -17.45 5.87
N ASN A 149 -11.70 -17.20 7.04
CA ASN A 149 -11.09 -16.30 8.04
C ASN A 149 -9.68 -16.79 8.45
N GLY A 150 -9.44 -18.10 8.51
CA GLY A 150 -8.13 -18.67 8.82
C GLY A 150 -7.01 -18.25 7.87
N TRP A 151 -7.34 -17.90 6.61
CA TRP A 151 -6.36 -17.32 5.69
C TRP A 151 -5.88 -15.94 6.17
N PHE A 152 -6.79 -15.09 6.63
CA PHE A 152 -6.45 -13.76 7.16
C PHE A 152 -5.70 -13.85 8.48
N GLU A 153 -6.07 -14.81 9.35
CA GLU A 153 -5.35 -15.06 10.62
C GLU A 153 -3.87 -15.35 10.31
N HIS A 154 -3.62 -16.32 9.43
CA HIS A 154 -2.26 -16.69 9.04
C HIS A 154 -1.51 -15.52 8.36
N PHE A 155 -2.19 -14.77 7.50
CA PHE A 155 -1.59 -13.63 6.83
C PHE A 155 -1.19 -12.51 7.81
N TYR A 156 -2.02 -12.23 8.80
CA TYR A 156 -1.72 -11.23 9.84
C TYR A 156 -0.63 -11.68 10.81
N GLU A 157 -0.55 -12.97 11.08
CA GLU A 157 0.58 -13.55 11.83
C GLU A 157 1.91 -13.32 11.08
N ILE A 158 1.92 -13.47 9.77
CA ILE A 158 3.10 -13.17 8.94
C ILE A 158 3.40 -11.66 9.01
N LEU A 159 2.43 -10.79 8.69
CA LEU A 159 2.65 -9.35 8.69
C LEU A 159 3.15 -8.82 10.05
N GLY A 160 2.64 -9.38 11.14
CA GLY A 160 3.04 -9.02 12.51
C GLY A 160 4.47 -9.39 12.89
N GLN A 161 5.17 -10.20 12.11
CA GLN A 161 6.59 -10.53 12.33
C GLN A 161 7.55 -9.49 11.77
N TYR A 162 7.05 -8.54 10.96
CA TYR A 162 7.84 -7.56 10.25
C TYR A 162 7.53 -6.14 10.72
N ASN A 163 8.55 -5.29 10.67
CA ASN A 163 8.42 -3.88 11.02
C ASN A 163 8.15 -3.06 9.75
N PHE A 164 6.94 -2.51 9.63
CA PHE A 164 6.55 -1.67 8.51
C PHE A 164 6.91 -0.22 8.81
N THR A 165 7.97 0.28 8.19
CA THR A 165 8.48 1.63 8.42
C THR A 165 8.73 2.38 7.11
N VAL A 166 8.55 3.70 7.15
CA VAL A 166 9.04 4.63 6.11
C VAL A 166 10.33 5.32 6.58
N ASP A 167 10.73 5.12 7.84
CA ASP A 167 11.92 5.76 8.42
C ASP A 167 13.06 4.75 8.48
N GLU A 168 14.03 4.89 7.59
CA GLU A 168 15.16 4.00 7.40
C GLU A 168 16.32 4.26 8.36
N ASN A 169 16.24 5.32 9.18
CA ASN A 169 17.31 5.74 10.07
C ASN A 169 17.27 5.07 11.46
N THR A 170 16.34 4.19 11.72
CA THR A 170 16.32 3.42 12.96
C THR A 170 17.28 2.24 12.85
N SER A 171 18.40 2.33 13.56
CA SER A 171 19.49 1.34 13.63
C SER A 171 19.12 0.00 14.29
N TYR A 172 17.86 -0.23 14.58
CA TYR A 172 17.33 -1.48 15.13
C TYR A 172 16.52 -2.25 14.07
N ASP A 173 17.00 -3.44 13.75
CA ASP A 173 16.30 -4.45 12.93
C ASP A 173 16.11 -4.13 11.43
N ILE A 174 17.18 -3.74 10.73
CA ILE A 174 17.17 -3.58 9.25
C ILE A 174 16.68 -4.87 8.54
N GLU A 175 16.97 -6.05 9.10
CA GLU A 175 16.56 -7.33 8.49
C GLU A 175 15.05 -7.61 8.51
N LEU A 176 14.30 -6.96 9.41
CA LEU A 176 12.85 -7.13 9.57
C LEU A 176 12.03 -5.93 9.08
N SER A 177 12.70 -4.90 8.57
CA SER A 177 12.02 -3.69 8.09
C SER A 177 11.49 -3.87 6.68
N ILE A 178 10.23 -3.51 6.48
CA ILE A 178 9.54 -3.50 5.19
C ILE A 178 9.35 -2.05 4.77
N ASP A 179 10.02 -1.66 3.71
CA ASP A 179 9.91 -0.34 3.11
C ASP A 179 9.01 -0.35 1.84
N PRO A 180 8.61 0.82 1.33
CA PRO A 180 7.80 0.92 0.12
C PRO A 180 8.46 0.34 -1.13
N GLU A 181 9.80 0.37 -1.23
CA GLU A 181 10.54 -0.20 -2.36
C GLU A 181 10.44 -1.72 -2.36
N MET A 182 10.65 -2.34 -1.20
CA MET A 182 10.52 -3.79 -1.03
C MET A 182 9.11 -4.26 -1.40
N LEU A 183 8.08 -3.49 -1.01
CA LEU A 183 6.71 -3.77 -1.41
C LEU A 183 6.51 -3.71 -2.92
N GLY A 184 7.01 -2.68 -3.58
CA GLY A 184 6.93 -2.56 -5.03
C GLY A 184 7.52 -3.77 -5.73
N ARG A 185 8.70 -4.23 -5.30
CA ARG A 185 9.36 -5.45 -5.82
C ARG A 185 8.53 -6.73 -5.56
N ILE A 186 7.89 -6.83 -4.41
CA ILE A 186 7.04 -7.99 -4.08
C ILE A 186 5.84 -8.04 -5.04
N PHE A 187 5.16 -6.92 -5.25
CA PHE A 187 4.02 -6.87 -6.18
C PHE A 187 4.43 -7.13 -7.62
N GLU A 188 5.56 -6.58 -8.07
CA GLU A 188 6.10 -6.88 -9.40
C GLU A 188 6.34 -8.38 -9.59
N ASN A 189 6.93 -9.04 -8.59
CA ASN A 189 7.20 -10.47 -8.64
C ASN A 189 5.92 -11.31 -8.58
N LEU A 190 4.93 -10.94 -7.74
CA LEU A 190 3.64 -11.62 -7.71
C LEU A 190 2.88 -11.50 -9.04
N LEU A 191 2.92 -10.33 -9.67
CA LEU A 191 2.33 -10.12 -10.99
C LEU A 191 3.05 -10.97 -12.07
N ALA A 192 4.36 -11.17 -11.96
CA ALA A 192 5.11 -12.03 -12.86
C ALA A 192 4.73 -13.52 -12.68
N GLU A 193 4.35 -13.96 -11.49
CA GLU A 193 3.87 -15.33 -11.24
C GLU A 193 2.50 -15.63 -11.91
N ILE A 194 1.66 -14.61 -12.14
CA ILE A 194 0.35 -14.78 -12.79
C ILE A 194 0.50 -15.25 -14.24
N ASN A 195 1.56 -14.86 -14.93
CA ASN A 195 1.78 -15.17 -16.34
C ASN A 195 3.23 -15.65 -16.59
N PRO A 196 3.56 -16.92 -16.25
CA PRO A 196 4.93 -17.43 -16.42
C PRO A 196 5.40 -17.44 -17.89
N GLU A 197 4.47 -17.66 -18.84
CA GLU A 197 4.78 -17.67 -20.29
C GLU A 197 4.92 -16.26 -20.88
N THR A 198 4.38 -15.26 -20.24
CA THR A 198 4.40 -13.85 -20.66
C THR A 198 5.12 -12.95 -19.64
N GLY A 199 5.83 -13.51 -18.68
CA GLY A 199 6.42 -12.77 -17.55
C GLY A 199 7.21 -11.53 -17.97
N GLU A 200 8.01 -11.60 -19.05
CA GLU A 200 8.64 -10.41 -19.67
C GLU A 200 7.63 -9.53 -20.43
N ASN A 201 6.62 -10.13 -21.05
CA ASN A 201 5.60 -9.39 -21.82
C ASN A 201 4.54 -8.77 -20.90
N ALA A 202 4.19 -9.41 -19.79
CA ALA A 202 3.28 -8.84 -18.79
C ALA A 202 3.93 -7.62 -18.12
N LYS A 203 5.22 -7.69 -17.75
CA LYS A 203 5.99 -6.53 -17.30
C LYS A 203 6.01 -5.40 -18.32
N LYS A 204 6.17 -5.71 -19.61
CA LYS A 204 6.14 -4.72 -20.69
C LYS A 204 4.74 -4.19 -20.98
N SER A 205 3.69 -4.99 -20.83
CA SER A 205 2.32 -4.58 -21.12
C SER A 205 1.68 -3.74 -20.02
N THR A 206 2.06 -3.95 -18.77
CA THR A 206 1.57 -3.17 -17.63
C THR A 206 2.41 -1.91 -17.38
N GLY A 207 3.61 -1.81 -17.97
CA GLY A 207 4.54 -0.69 -17.72
C GLY A 207 5.01 -0.57 -16.27
N SER A 208 4.70 -1.57 -15.44
CA SER A 208 5.00 -1.57 -14.01
C SER A 208 6.47 -1.95 -13.78
N PHE A 209 7.36 -1.02 -14.07
CA PHE A 209 8.74 -1.10 -13.62
C PHE A 209 8.87 -0.24 -12.37
N TYR A 210 9.25 -0.86 -11.27
CA TYR A 210 9.61 -0.11 -10.08
C TYR A 210 10.92 0.64 -10.34
N THR A 211 10.90 1.96 -10.20
CA THR A 211 12.09 2.78 -10.41
C THR A 211 13.07 2.53 -9.26
N PRO A 212 14.33 2.11 -9.52
CA PRO A 212 15.32 1.91 -8.48
C PRO A 212 15.51 3.17 -7.63
N ARG A 213 15.76 2.97 -6.34
CA ARG A 213 15.88 4.04 -5.35
C ARG A 213 16.90 5.11 -5.73
N ASP A 214 18.09 4.70 -6.16
CA ASP A 214 19.14 5.65 -6.58
C ASP A 214 18.68 6.60 -7.67
N ILE A 215 17.84 6.12 -8.59
CA ILE A 215 17.25 6.94 -9.66
C ILE A 215 16.19 7.88 -9.09
N VAL A 216 15.33 7.39 -8.17
CA VAL A 216 14.32 8.22 -7.51
C VAL A 216 14.99 9.33 -6.71
N ASP A 217 15.98 9.01 -5.91
CA ASP A 217 16.74 9.98 -5.11
C ASP A 217 17.39 11.05 -6.00
N TYR A 218 18.04 10.64 -7.09
CA TYR A 218 18.60 11.57 -8.06
C TYR A 218 17.53 12.49 -8.69
N MET A 219 16.39 11.95 -9.07
CA MET A 219 15.27 12.72 -9.65
C MET A 219 14.69 13.71 -8.65
N VAL A 220 14.50 13.29 -7.41
CA VAL A 220 13.96 14.12 -6.31
C VAL A 220 14.93 15.23 -5.98
N ASP A 221 16.19 14.89 -5.70
CA ASP A 221 17.22 15.88 -5.34
C ASP A 221 17.44 16.92 -6.46
N SER A 222 17.50 16.46 -7.71
CA SER A 222 17.63 17.36 -8.87
C SER A 222 16.42 18.28 -9.03
N SER A 223 15.21 17.74 -8.85
CA SER A 223 13.97 18.51 -8.98
C SER A 223 13.83 19.55 -7.86
N ILE A 224 14.14 19.16 -6.62
CA ILE A 224 14.13 20.07 -5.45
C ILE A 224 15.19 21.16 -5.65
N LEU A 225 16.40 20.81 -6.09
CA LEU A 225 17.48 21.77 -6.36
C LEU A 225 17.03 22.86 -7.33
N GLU A 226 16.50 22.45 -8.48
CA GLU A 226 16.06 23.39 -9.52
C GLU A 226 14.85 24.23 -9.06
N HIS A 227 13.92 23.63 -8.31
CA HIS A 227 12.80 24.36 -7.70
C HIS A 227 13.29 25.44 -6.72
N LEU A 228 14.16 25.07 -5.79
CA LEU A 228 14.70 26.01 -4.79
C LEU A 228 15.51 27.11 -5.46
N LYS A 229 16.36 26.79 -6.44
CA LYS A 229 17.14 27.74 -7.21
C LYS A 229 16.24 28.76 -7.93
N ALA A 230 15.19 28.29 -8.60
CA ALA A 230 14.25 29.15 -9.31
C ALA A 230 13.42 30.04 -8.38
N LYS A 231 13.05 29.55 -7.18
CA LYS A 231 12.18 30.28 -6.24
C LYS A 231 12.94 31.21 -5.32
N THR A 232 14.19 30.90 -4.96
CA THR A 232 14.93 31.65 -3.94
C THR A 232 16.07 32.49 -4.50
N GLY A 233 16.61 32.14 -5.67
CA GLY A 233 17.80 32.76 -6.23
C GLY A 233 19.08 32.53 -5.42
N ILE A 234 19.06 31.58 -4.47
CA ILE A 234 20.23 31.21 -3.66
C ILE A 234 21.24 30.47 -4.52
N ASP A 235 22.52 30.68 -4.20
CA ASP A 235 23.63 30.02 -4.89
C ASP A 235 23.49 28.49 -4.92
N GLU A 236 23.73 27.91 -6.08
CA GLU A 236 23.55 26.47 -6.30
C GLU A 236 24.44 25.61 -5.41
N ALA A 237 25.68 26.04 -5.12
CA ALA A 237 26.59 25.28 -4.26
C ALA A 237 26.06 25.19 -2.81
N LYS A 238 25.46 26.28 -2.31
CA LYS A 238 24.80 26.27 -0.99
C LYS A 238 23.58 25.33 -0.98
N LEU A 239 22.78 25.34 -2.06
CA LEU A 239 21.61 24.47 -2.16
C LEU A 239 22.00 23.00 -2.26
N ARG A 240 23.04 22.69 -3.02
CA ARG A 240 23.57 21.32 -3.10
C ARG A 240 24.06 20.83 -1.73
N ALA A 241 24.84 21.63 -1.00
CA ALA A 241 25.28 21.30 0.34
C ALA A 241 24.10 21.11 1.33
N LEU A 242 22.98 21.80 1.12
CA LEU A 242 21.78 21.59 1.93
C LEU A 242 21.11 20.24 1.62
N ILE A 243 21.03 19.87 0.35
CA ILE A 243 20.37 18.62 -0.10
C ILE A 243 21.22 17.39 0.24
N SER A 244 22.56 17.51 0.13
CA SER A 244 23.49 16.44 0.47
C SER A 244 23.77 16.30 1.99
N TYR A 245 23.33 17.26 2.81
CA TYR A 245 23.55 17.24 4.25
C TYR A 245 22.96 15.98 4.91
N GLY A 246 23.80 15.25 5.61
CA GLY A 246 23.43 13.98 6.25
C GLY A 246 23.37 12.77 5.30
N LYS A 247 23.63 12.95 3.98
CA LYS A 247 23.75 11.86 3.01
C LYS A 247 25.21 11.60 2.64
N GLU A 248 25.90 12.62 2.15
CA GLU A 248 27.27 12.56 1.64
C GLU A 248 28.21 13.52 2.37
N ASP A 249 27.66 14.57 2.98
CA ASP A 249 28.40 15.66 3.62
C ASP A 249 27.79 16.02 4.98
N ASP A 250 28.65 16.22 6.00
CA ASP A 250 28.25 16.67 7.32
C ASP A 250 28.39 18.20 7.49
N GLU A 251 28.85 18.91 6.45
CA GLU A 251 28.97 20.36 6.47
C GLU A 251 27.70 21.06 5.97
N LEU A 252 26.91 21.57 6.92
CA LEU A 252 25.76 22.39 6.60
C LEU A 252 26.18 23.79 6.11
N ALA A 253 25.74 24.17 4.92
CA ALA A 253 25.93 25.53 4.42
C ALA A 253 25.28 26.58 5.33
N THR A 254 25.96 27.71 5.54
CA THR A 254 25.44 28.82 6.35
C THR A 254 24.47 29.68 5.54
N PHE A 255 23.24 29.82 6.02
CA PHE A 255 22.18 30.62 5.43
C PHE A 255 21.85 31.84 6.29
N SER A 256 21.67 32.99 5.67
CA SER A 256 21.14 34.21 6.30
C SER A 256 19.65 34.03 6.65
N MET A 257 19.13 34.87 7.56
CA MET A 257 17.70 34.81 7.94
C MET A 257 16.74 35.04 6.75
N PRO A 258 17.01 35.96 5.79
CA PRO A 258 16.19 36.05 4.58
C PRO A 258 16.22 34.79 3.72
N GLU A 259 17.40 34.18 3.52
CA GLU A 259 17.54 32.92 2.76
C GLU A 259 16.76 31.78 3.42
N LYS A 260 16.86 31.66 4.76
CA LYS A 260 16.07 30.65 5.51
C LYS A 260 14.56 30.80 5.32
N LYS A 261 14.06 32.06 5.38
CA LYS A 261 12.63 32.32 5.13
C LYS A 261 12.23 31.99 3.70
N ALA A 262 13.07 32.33 2.72
CA ALA A 262 12.80 32.02 1.31
C ALA A 262 12.77 30.50 1.07
N LEU A 263 13.71 29.74 1.64
CA LEU A 263 13.76 28.28 1.58
C LEU A 263 12.52 27.64 2.19
N ILE A 264 12.15 28.02 3.41
CA ILE A 264 10.96 27.52 4.09
C ILE A 264 9.71 27.76 3.24
N ASN A 265 9.55 29.00 2.75
CA ASN A 265 8.40 29.34 1.90
C ASN A 265 8.38 28.54 0.60
N ALA A 266 9.52 28.35 -0.06
CA ALA A 266 9.62 27.58 -1.28
C ALA A 266 9.25 26.10 -1.05
N LEU A 267 9.68 25.50 0.06
CA LEU A 267 9.36 24.13 0.44
C LEU A 267 7.87 23.96 0.78
N TYR A 268 7.27 24.89 1.53
CA TYR A 268 5.84 24.83 1.86
C TYR A 268 4.90 25.07 0.67
N THR A 269 5.41 25.71 -0.39
CA THR A 269 4.61 26.02 -1.58
C THR A 269 4.95 25.12 -2.77
N VAL A 270 5.77 24.10 -2.59
CA VAL A 270 6.06 23.13 -3.64
C VAL A 270 4.81 22.37 -4.05
N THR A 271 4.63 22.23 -5.36
CA THR A 271 3.57 21.39 -5.93
C THR A 271 4.22 20.26 -6.72
N VAL A 272 3.74 19.06 -6.53
CA VAL A 272 4.24 17.86 -7.22
C VAL A 272 3.19 17.40 -8.21
N LEU A 273 3.60 17.14 -9.43
CA LEU A 273 2.77 16.55 -10.47
C LEU A 273 3.44 15.25 -10.91
N ASP A 274 2.73 14.16 -10.78
CA ASP A 274 3.05 12.89 -11.43
C ASP A 274 2.20 12.78 -12.70
N PRO A 275 2.81 12.84 -13.89
CA PRO A 275 2.09 12.83 -15.17
C PRO A 275 1.80 11.40 -15.67
N ALA A 276 2.23 10.33 -14.95
CA ALA A 276 2.10 8.93 -15.36
C ALA A 276 0.69 8.35 -15.13
#